data_c4e2b007b8cf0d5dfc05af08817bcea9
#
_entry.id   c4e2b007b8cf0d5dfc05af08817bcea9
#
_cell.length_a   1.000
_cell.length_b   1.000
_cell.length_c   1.000
_cell.angle_alpha   90.00
_cell.angle_beta   90.00
_cell.angle_gamma   90.00
#
_symmetry.space_group_name_H-M   'P 1'
#
loop_
_entity.id
_entity.type
_entity.pdbx_description
1 polymer ?
#
loop_
_entity_poly.entity_id
_entity_poly.type
_entity_poly.pdbx_seq_one_letter_code
_entity_poly.pdbx_strand_id
1 'polypeptide(L)'
;RQRQMCIRDRLDEIVKMTETDKESFDALAVAAGPGSFTGLRIGSATVKGLALAWNIPVIAVPTLEGLAYNMWGSSRLICPIMDARRKQVYTALYRFDKADRLETIFKQTPMDIIELITLLNDRNEEVVFVGDGIDVYSQTIKENIKVPYAFAPAHMNKQRAGSVAAAAQIRFADGKYQNGDDFALSLIHI
;
A
#
# COMPACT_ATOMS: atom_id res chain seq x y z
N ARG A 1 28.31 8.62 -6.30
CA ARG A 1 27.94 7.38 -5.58
C ARG A 1 26.91 7.75 -4.54
N GLN A 2 25.62 7.54 -4.84
CA GLN A 2 24.57 7.57 -3.79
C GLN A 2 24.92 6.43 -2.82
N ARG A 3 25.33 6.77 -1.59
CA ARG A 3 25.31 5.81 -0.49
C ARG A 3 23.86 5.34 -0.37
N GLN A 4 23.58 4.07 -0.61
CA GLN A 4 22.34 3.46 -0.14
C GLN A 4 22.40 3.52 1.39
N MET A 5 21.73 4.52 1.95
CA MET A 5 21.54 4.59 3.40
C MET A 5 20.74 3.37 3.83
N CYS A 6 21.24 2.64 4.82
CA CYS A 6 20.54 1.54 5.45
C CYS A 6 19.19 2.03 5.99
N ILE A 7 18.15 1.20 5.97
CA ILE A 7 16.83 1.55 6.55
C ILE A 7 17.00 2.05 7.99
N ARG A 8 17.86 1.40 8.75
CA ARG A 8 18.17 1.76 10.13
C ARG A 8 18.74 3.19 10.26
N ASP A 9 19.68 3.56 9.37
CA ASP A 9 20.30 4.89 9.40
C ASP A 9 19.25 5.98 9.13
N ARG A 10 18.31 5.71 8.20
CA ARG A 10 17.20 6.63 7.90
C ARG A 10 16.21 6.76 9.05
N LEU A 11 15.89 5.66 9.73
CA LEU A 11 15.03 5.69 10.90
C LEU A 11 15.68 6.49 12.04
N ASP A 12 16.96 6.25 12.32
CA ASP A 12 17.70 7.00 13.32
C ASP A 12 17.79 8.49 12.98
N GLU A 13 17.97 8.83 11.71
CA GLU A 13 17.99 10.22 11.24
C GLU A 13 16.62 10.90 11.42
N ILE A 14 15.54 10.24 11.04
CA ILE A 14 14.17 10.76 11.20
C ILE A 14 13.85 10.99 12.68
N VAL A 15 14.09 10.01 13.54
CA VAL A 15 13.86 10.10 14.98
C VAL A 15 14.63 11.27 15.60
N LYS A 16 15.91 11.46 15.20
CA LYS A 16 16.72 12.60 15.66
C LYS A 16 16.19 13.94 15.14
N MET A 17 15.82 14.01 13.85
CA MET A 17 15.32 15.26 13.24
C MET A 17 13.97 15.71 13.80
N THR A 18 13.13 14.75 14.19
CA THR A 18 11.81 15.03 14.76
C THR A 18 11.82 15.15 16.28
N GLU A 19 13.00 14.94 16.91
CA GLU A 19 13.16 14.91 18.37
C GLU A 19 12.14 13.97 19.05
N THR A 20 11.74 12.90 18.33
CA THR A 20 10.71 11.98 18.81
C THR A 20 11.34 11.00 19.79
N ASP A 21 10.73 10.83 20.95
CA ASP A 21 11.14 9.83 21.92
C ASP A 21 10.72 8.44 21.45
N LYS A 22 11.62 7.47 21.55
CA LYS A 22 11.35 6.08 21.11
C LYS A 22 10.26 5.41 21.95
N GLU A 23 10.12 5.79 23.21
CA GLU A 23 9.09 5.32 24.13
C GLU A 23 7.69 5.88 23.81
N SER A 24 7.60 6.90 22.93
CA SER A 24 6.32 7.48 22.50
C SER A 24 5.65 6.73 21.34
N PHE A 25 6.30 5.72 20.76
CA PHE A 25 5.70 4.94 19.68
C PHE A 25 4.75 3.85 20.22
N ASP A 26 3.51 3.86 19.77
CA ASP A 26 2.49 2.86 20.11
C ASP A 26 2.61 1.58 19.28
N ALA A 27 3.09 1.68 18.04
CA ALA A 27 3.21 0.57 17.10
C ALA A 27 4.16 0.87 15.94
N LEU A 28 4.58 -0.18 15.23
CA LEU A 28 5.32 -0.08 13.97
C LEU A 28 4.46 -0.55 12.80
N ALA A 29 4.35 0.26 11.76
CA ALA A 29 3.63 -0.11 10.55
C ALA A 29 4.59 -0.54 9.44
N VAL A 30 4.21 -1.56 8.67
CA VAL A 30 4.98 -2.04 7.53
C VAL A 30 4.07 -2.42 6.36
N ALA A 31 4.50 -2.08 5.13
CA ALA A 31 3.84 -2.56 3.93
C ALA A 31 4.04 -4.09 3.80
N ALA A 32 2.93 -4.82 3.71
CA ALA A 32 2.91 -6.28 3.78
C ALA A 32 2.87 -6.98 2.42
N GLY A 33 2.99 -6.22 1.33
CA GLY A 33 2.90 -6.74 -0.04
C GLY A 33 1.55 -6.48 -0.71
N PRO A 34 1.51 -6.64 -2.02
CA PRO A 34 2.60 -7.07 -2.92
C PRO A 34 3.75 -6.06 -3.02
N GLY A 35 4.90 -6.53 -3.50
CA GLY A 35 6.07 -5.68 -3.66
C GLY A 35 7.35 -6.47 -3.92
N SER A 36 8.49 -5.79 -3.94
CA SER A 36 9.80 -6.43 -4.08
C SER A 36 10.02 -7.49 -3.00
N PHE A 37 10.23 -8.74 -3.39
CA PHE A 37 10.49 -9.86 -2.48
C PHE A 37 11.61 -9.57 -1.47
N THR A 38 12.75 -9.07 -1.97
CA THR A 38 13.87 -8.68 -1.11
C THR A 38 13.51 -7.51 -0.19
N GLY A 39 12.82 -6.49 -0.73
CA GLY A 39 12.38 -5.34 0.05
C GLY A 39 11.43 -5.69 1.18
N LEU A 40 10.44 -6.55 0.91
CA LEU A 40 9.49 -7.02 1.92
C LEU A 40 10.19 -7.82 3.03
N ARG A 41 11.13 -8.70 2.68
CA ARG A 41 11.90 -9.47 3.67
C ARG A 41 12.78 -8.59 4.56
N ILE A 42 13.48 -7.63 3.96
CA ILE A 42 14.31 -6.69 4.73
C ILE A 42 13.44 -5.83 5.63
N GLY A 43 12.35 -5.26 5.09
CA GLY A 43 11.41 -4.45 5.87
C GLY A 43 10.81 -5.21 7.03
N SER A 44 10.31 -6.43 6.78
CA SER A 44 9.74 -7.31 7.79
C SER A 44 10.74 -7.66 8.90
N ALA A 45 11.96 -8.07 8.53
CA ALA A 45 12.99 -8.40 9.51
C ALA A 45 13.39 -7.18 10.36
N THR A 46 13.51 -5.99 9.73
CA THR A 46 13.83 -4.75 10.44
C THR A 46 12.73 -4.38 11.43
N VAL A 47 11.47 -4.39 10.99
CA VAL A 47 10.32 -4.04 11.85
C VAL A 47 10.16 -5.05 12.98
N LYS A 48 10.31 -6.35 12.70
CA LYS A 48 10.28 -7.39 13.74
C LYS A 48 11.36 -7.18 14.81
N GLY A 49 12.60 -6.90 14.39
CA GLY A 49 13.69 -6.63 15.32
C GLY A 49 13.45 -5.40 16.19
N LEU A 50 12.90 -4.31 15.61
CA LEU A 50 12.55 -3.11 16.36
C LEU A 50 11.37 -3.34 17.32
N ALA A 51 10.32 -4.03 16.86
CA ALA A 51 9.15 -4.36 17.67
C ALA A 51 9.53 -5.17 18.92
N LEU A 52 10.41 -6.16 18.77
CA LEU A 52 10.95 -6.93 19.88
C LEU A 52 11.79 -6.05 20.82
N ALA A 53 12.66 -5.19 20.28
CA ALA A 53 13.52 -4.34 21.09
C ALA A 53 12.75 -3.26 21.87
N TRP A 54 11.64 -2.77 21.32
CA TRP A 54 10.83 -1.70 21.94
C TRP A 54 9.57 -2.24 22.64
N ASN A 55 9.31 -3.53 22.53
CA ASN A 55 8.13 -4.20 23.09
C ASN A 55 6.81 -3.56 22.63
N ILE A 56 6.70 -3.24 21.33
CA ILE A 56 5.52 -2.64 20.70
C ILE A 56 5.01 -3.51 19.54
N PRO A 57 3.70 -3.47 19.23
CA PRO A 57 3.11 -4.29 18.18
C PRO A 57 3.49 -3.85 16.79
N VAL A 58 3.28 -4.76 15.82
CA VAL A 58 3.47 -4.54 14.39
C VAL A 58 2.12 -4.55 13.67
N ILE A 59 1.94 -3.60 12.76
CA ILE A 59 0.76 -3.48 11.92
C ILE A 59 1.15 -3.74 10.48
N ALA A 60 0.69 -4.86 9.94
CA ALA A 60 0.84 -5.20 8.54
C ALA A 60 -0.21 -4.48 7.70
N VAL A 61 0.21 -3.62 6.78
CA VAL A 61 -0.68 -2.89 5.86
C VAL A 61 -0.51 -3.44 4.46
N PRO A 62 -1.56 -3.96 3.80
CA PRO A 62 -1.47 -4.34 2.39
C PRO A 62 -0.99 -3.17 1.53
N THR A 63 -0.05 -3.42 0.63
CA THR A 63 0.56 -2.36 -0.19
C THR A 63 -0.46 -1.61 -1.03
N LEU A 64 -1.45 -2.32 -1.60
CA LEU A 64 -2.51 -1.70 -2.39
C LEU A 64 -3.48 -0.86 -1.54
N GLU A 65 -3.70 -1.25 -0.29
CA GLU A 65 -4.46 -0.45 0.68
C GLU A 65 -3.72 0.87 0.98
N GLY A 66 -2.41 0.81 1.25
CA GLY A 66 -1.59 2.01 1.42
C GLY A 66 -1.59 2.93 0.19
N LEU A 67 -1.61 2.37 -1.04
CA LEU A 67 -1.79 3.16 -2.27
C LEU A 67 -3.18 3.80 -2.35
N ALA A 68 -4.24 3.08 -1.96
CA ALA A 68 -5.59 3.62 -1.96
C ALA A 68 -5.74 4.81 -1.02
N TYR A 69 -5.04 4.82 0.11
CA TYR A 69 -5.02 5.95 1.03
C TYR A 69 -4.40 7.23 0.43
N ASN A 70 -3.60 7.15 -0.65
CA ASN A 70 -3.20 8.35 -1.38
C ASN A 70 -4.39 9.10 -2.00
N MET A 71 -5.51 8.40 -2.22
CA MET A 71 -6.74 8.93 -2.82
C MET A 71 -7.81 9.24 -1.76
N TRP A 72 -7.40 9.50 -0.53
CA TRP A 72 -8.32 9.85 0.56
C TRP A 72 -9.25 11.00 0.14
N GLY A 73 -10.53 10.87 0.48
CA GLY A 73 -11.56 11.84 0.09
C GLY A 73 -12.08 11.69 -1.36
N SER A 74 -11.59 10.71 -2.13
CA SER A 74 -12.14 10.42 -3.46
C SER A 74 -13.48 9.69 -3.35
N SER A 75 -14.49 10.20 -4.04
CA SER A 75 -15.79 9.53 -4.21
C SER A 75 -15.78 8.43 -5.29
N ARG A 76 -14.70 8.36 -6.08
CA ARG A 76 -14.50 7.40 -7.16
C ARG A 76 -14.13 6.03 -6.62
N LEU A 77 -14.38 4.99 -7.43
CA LEU A 77 -13.79 3.68 -7.20
C LEU A 77 -12.26 3.79 -7.35
N ILE A 78 -11.52 3.40 -6.32
CA ILE A 78 -10.06 3.48 -6.31
C ILE A 78 -9.51 2.13 -6.75
N CYS A 79 -8.71 2.14 -7.83
CA CYS A 79 -8.10 0.97 -8.41
C CYS A 79 -6.57 1.07 -8.36
N PRO A 80 -5.93 0.63 -7.26
CA PRO A 80 -4.48 0.50 -7.25
C PRO A 80 -4.03 -0.56 -8.23
N ILE A 81 -3.00 -0.25 -9.02
CA ILE A 81 -2.35 -1.20 -9.93
C ILE A 81 -0.84 -1.17 -9.74
N MET A 82 -0.26 -2.33 -9.51
CA MET A 82 1.20 -2.53 -9.47
C MET A 82 1.60 -3.52 -10.55
N ASP A 83 2.68 -3.24 -11.28
CA ASP A 83 3.15 -4.15 -12.33
C ASP A 83 3.60 -5.49 -11.72
N ALA A 84 2.93 -6.57 -12.12
CA ALA A 84 3.26 -7.95 -11.75
C ALA A 84 4.01 -8.67 -12.88
N ARG A 85 4.42 -7.94 -13.93
CA ARG A 85 5.03 -8.45 -15.18
C ARG A 85 4.07 -9.31 -16.01
N ARG A 86 4.49 -9.69 -17.22
CA ARG A 86 3.76 -10.61 -18.12
C ARG A 86 2.30 -10.18 -18.37
N LYS A 87 2.03 -8.89 -18.53
CA LYS A 87 0.71 -8.29 -18.69
C LYS A 87 -0.23 -8.46 -17.48
N GLN A 88 0.31 -8.83 -16.32
CA GLN A 88 -0.44 -8.91 -15.09
C GLN A 88 -0.18 -7.70 -14.19
N VAL A 89 -1.19 -7.39 -13.39
CA VAL A 89 -1.13 -6.39 -12.33
C VAL A 89 -1.56 -7.00 -11.01
N TYR A 90 -0.93 -6.60 -9.93
CA TYR A 90 -1.56 -6.73 -8.62
C TYR A 90 -2.55 -5.59 -8.47
N THR A 91 -3.79 -5.92 -8.20
CA THR A 91 -4.88 -4.95 -8.09
C THR A 91 -5.86 -5.30 -6.99
N ALA A 92 -6.63 -4.33 -6.60
CA ALA A 92 -7.79 -4.42 -5.71
C ALA A 92 -8.73 -3.26 -6.05
N LEU A 93 -9.95 -3.27 -5.54
CA LEU A 93 -10.85 -2.12 -5.66
C LEU A 93 -11.27 -1.67 -4.27
N TYR A 94 -11.15 -0.38 -4.06
CA TYR A 94 -11.49 0.27 -2.79
C TYR A 94 -12.41 1.46 -3.00
N ARG A 95 -13.09 1.84 -1.92
CA ARG A 95 -13.89 3.06 -1.85
C ARG A 95 -13.84 3.60 -0.43
N PHE A 96 -13.83 4.91 -0.28
CA PHE A 96 -14.12 5.53 1.01
C PHE A 96 -15.62 5.63 1.21
N ASP A 97 -16.10 5.19 2.38
CA ASP A 97 -17.49 5.35 2.80
C ASP A 97 -17.74 6.79 3.29
N LYS A 98 -19.00 7.04 3.72
CA LYS A 98 -19.38 8.37 4.23
C LYS A 98 -18.72 8.74 5.57
N ALA A 99 -18.10 7.79 6.24
CA ALA A 99 -17.33 7.99 7.47
C ALA A 99 -15.82 8.01 7.21
N ASP A 100 -15.41 8.18 5.95
CA ASP A 100 -14.01 8.20 5.50
C ASP A 100 -13.23 6.91 5.82
N ARG A 101 -13.94 5.78 5.97
CA ARG A 101 -13.33 4.46 6.14
C ARG A 101 -13.15 3.79 4.78
N LEU A 102 -11.99 3.20 4.57
CA LEU A 102 -11.68 2.48 3.34
C LEU A 102 -12.35 1.10 3.33
N GLU A 103 -13.29 0.92 2.41
CA GLU A 103 -13.95 -0.36 2.15
C GLU A 103 -13.26 -1.12 1.03
N THR A 104 -13.09 -2.42 1.20
CA THR A 104 -12.61 -3.32 0.14
C THR A 104 -13.78 -3.82 -0.68
N ILE A 105 -13.89 -3.33 -1.90
CA ILE A 105 -14.94 -3.72 -2.87
C ILE A 105 -14.53 -4.99 -3.63
N PHE A 106 -13.25 -5.12 -3.94
CA PHE A 106 -12.66 -6.31 -4.56
C PHE A 106 -11.32 -6.59 -3.91
N LYS A 107 -11.13 -7.85 -3.48
CA LYS A 107 -9.92 -8.26 -2.74
C LYS A 107 -8.68 -8.22 -3.61
N GLN A 108 -7.54 -7.97 -2.98
CA GLN A 108 -6.24 -7.98 -3.63
C GLN A 108 -5.97 -9.31 -4.34
N THR A 109 -5.66 -9.23 -5.63
CA THR A 109 -5.35 -10.38 -6.47
C THR A 109 -4.43 -9.99 -7.62
N PRO A 110 -3.59 -10.89 -8.13
CA PRO A 110 -2.98 -10.73 -9.45
C PRO A 110 -4.02 -11.05 -10.53
N MET A 111 -4.08 -10.24 -11.60
CA MET A 111 -4.92 -10.52 -12.76
C MET A 111 -4.34 -9.89 -14.03
N ASP A 112 -4.82 -10.36 -15.18
CA ASP A 112 -4.48 -9.75 -16.46
C ASP A 112 -5.06 -8.34 -16.55
N ILE A 113 -4.34 -7.41 -17.18
CA ILE A 113 -4.78 -6.02 -17.30
C ILE A 113 -6.08 -5.89 -18.10
N ILE A 114 -6.31 -6.75 -19.10
CA ILE A 114 -7.56 -6.72 -19.89
C ILE A 114 -8.73 -7.28 -19.08
N GLU A 115 -8.50 -8.31 -18.26
CA GLU A 115 -9.53 -8.81 -17.32
C GLU A 115 -9.93 -7.72 -16.33
N LEU A 116 -8.96 -7.00 -15.78
CA LEU A 116 -9.23 -5.86 -14.89
C LEU A 116 -10.09 -4.80 -15.58
N ILE A 117 -9.72 -4.39 -16.81
CA ILE A 117 -10.46 -3.38 -17.57
C ILE A 117 -11.88 -3.87 -17.87
N THR A 118 -12.07 -5.14 -18.20
CA THR A 118 -13.39 -5.75 -18.42
C THR A 118 -14.22 -5.68 -17.15
N LEU A 119 -13.67 -6.08 -16.01
CA LEU A 119 -14.32 -5.99 -14.71
C LEU A 119 -14.78 -4.55 -14.39
N LEU A 120 -13.93 -3.55 -14.66
CA LEU A 120 -14.25 -2.15 -14.43
C LEU A 120 -15.34 -1.63 -15.36
N ASN A 121 -15.31 -2.03 -16.63
CA ASN A 121 -16.34 -1.67 -17.61
C ASN A 121 -17.71 -2.26 -17.23
N ASP A 122 -17.74 -3.52 -16.78
CA ASP A 122 -18.98 -4.22 -16.36
C ASP A 122 -19.58 -3.57 -15.10
N ARG A 123 -18.73 -3.02 -14.22
CA ARG A 123 -19.22 -2.30 -13.04
C ARG A 123 -19.85 -0.96 -13.36
N ASN A 124 -19.51 -0.36 -14.49
CA ASN A 124 -20.05 0.92 -14.97
C ASN A 124 -19.96 2.05 -13.93
N GLU A 125 -18.82 2.16 -13.23
CA GLU A 125 -18.54 3.15 -12.19
C GLU A 125 -17.32 3.99 -12.56
N GLU A 126 -17.28 5.27 -12.14
CA GLU A 126 -16.12 6.12 -12.33
C GLU A 126 -14.94 5.61 -11.49
N VAL A 127 -13.74 5.49 -12.10
CA VAL A 127 -12.56 4.89 -11.47
C VAL A 127 -11.36 5.84 -11.46
N VAL A 128 -10.55 5.82 -10.40
CA VAL A 128 -9.24 6.43 -10.34
C VAL A 128 -8.17 5.35 -10.18
N PHE A 129 -7.24 5.32 -11.13
CA PHE A 129 -6.08 4.43 -11.07
C PHE A 129 -4.94 5.08 -10.28
N VAL A 130 -4.24 4.30 -9.46
CA VAL A 130 -3.09 4.72 -8.66
C VAL A 130 -2.04 3.60 -8.60
N GLY A 131 -0.77 3.93 -8.60
CA GLY A 131 0.32 2.96 -8.54
C GLY A 131 1.21 2.95 -9.78
N ASP A 132 2.34 2.28 -9.68
CA ASP A 132 3.39 2.22 -10.72
C ASP A 132 2.97 1.43 -11.97
N GLY A 133 1.93 0.61 -11.88
CA GLY A 133 1.33 -0.05 -13.04
C GLY A 133 0.79 0.95 -14.09
N ILE A 134 0.50 2.21 -13.71
CA ILE A 134 0.10 3.26 -14.65
C ILE A 134 1.21 3.54 -15.67
N ASP A 135 2.46 3.57 -15.23
CA ASP A 135 3.62 3.85 -16.10
C ASP A 135 3.72 2.82 -17.24
N VAL A 136 3.28 1.58 -16.99
CA VAL A 136 3.34 0.46 -17.93
C VAL A 136 2.06 0.33 -18.76
N TYR A 137 0.89 0.47 -18.12
CA TYR A 137 -0.39 0.08 -18.71
C TYR A 137 -1.30 1.23 -19.07
N SER A 138 -0.88 2.49 -18.92
CA SER A 138 -1.72 3.66 -19.21
C SER A 138 -2.28 3.68 -20.62
N GLN A 139 -1.50 3.25 -21.61
CA GLN A 139 -1.96 3.20 -23.01
C GLN A 139 -3.02 2.11 -23.20
N THR A 140 -2.80 0.90 -22.66
CA THR A 140 -3.76 -0.19 -22.72
C THR A 140 -5.08 0.19 -22.05
N ILE A 141 -5.01 0.89 -20.90
CA ILE A 141 -6.20 1.37 -20.20
C ILE A 141 -6.95 2.36 -21.09
N LYS A 142 -6.27 3.38 -21.64
CA LYS A 142 -6.90 4.39 -22.50
C LYS A 142 -7.63 3.80 -23.71
N GLU A 143 -7.09 2.74 -24.30
CA GLU A 143 -7.63 2.10 -25.49
C GLU A 143 -8.86 1.22 -25.20
N ASN A 144 -8.99 0.68 -23.99
CA ASN A 144 -9.97 -0.36 -23.69
C ASN A 144 -11.00 0.01 -22.61
N ILE A 145 -10.73 1.04 -21.79
CA ILE A 145 -11.66 1.48 -20.74
C ILE A 145 -12.84 2.23 -21.35
N LYS A 146 -14.04 1.94 -20.90
CA LYS A 146 -15.28 2.57 -21.40
C LYS A 146 -15.95 3.45 -20.35
N VAL A 147 -15.62 3.26 -19.08
CA VAL A 147 -16.17 4.08 -17.99
C VAL A 147 -15.35 5.37 -17.80
N PRO A 148 -15.91 6.40 -17.19
CA PRO A 148 -15.13 7.58 -16.80
C PRO A 148 -13.97 7.19 -15.89
N TYR A 149 -12.78 7.70 -16.19
CA TYR A 149 -11.59 7.36 -15.40
C TYR A 149 -10.63 8.54 -15.25
N ALA A 150 -9.77 8.44 -14.26
CA ALA A 150 -8.64 9.32 -14.08
C ALA A 150 -7.39 8.52 -13.65
N PHE A 151 -6.22 9.08 -13.91
CA PHE A 151 -4.98 8.60 -13.29
C PHE A 151 -4.63 9.52 -12.13
N ALA A 152 -4.14 8.93 -11.05
CA ALA A 152 -3.61 9.69 -9.93
C ALA A 152 -2.48 10.63 -10.39
N PRO A 153 -2.42 11.86 -9.88
CA PRO A 153 -1.35 12.78 -10.22
C PRO A 153 0.01 12.22 -9.76
N ALA A 154 1.08 12.60 -10.45
CA ALA A 154 2.42 12.02 -10.25
C ALA A 154 2.90 12.02 -8.80
N HIS A 155 2.57 13.06 -8.01
CA HIS A 155 2.95 13.17 -6.61
C HIS A 155 2.16 12.22 -5.69
N MET A 156 1.05 11.65 -6.13
CA MET A 156 0.20 10.71 -5.38
C MET A 156 0.29 9.26 -5.91
N ASN A 157 1.00 9.06 -7.01
CA ASN A 157 1.03 7.78 -7.73
C ASN A 157 2.06 6.77 -7.18
N LYS A 158 2.77 7.08 -6.11
CA LYS A 158 3.79 6.19 -5.53
C LYS A 158 3.47 5.85 -4.08
N GLN A 159 4.05 4.77 -3.60
CA GLN A 159 3.98 4.38 -2.19
C GLN A 159 4.47 5.52 -1.29
N ARG A 160 3.74 5.78 -0.22
CA ARG A 160 4.05 6.83 0.76
C ARG A 160 3.97 6.25 2.17
N ALA A 161 4.99 6.49 2.97
CA ALA A 161 5.01 6.04 4.36
C ALA A 161 3.84 6.66 5.18
N GLY A 162 3.49 7.94 4.91
CA GLY A 162 2.36 8.60 5.56
C GLY A 162 1.02 7.92 5.27
N SER A 163 0.79 7.44 4.05
CA SER A 163 -0.44 6.73 3.69
C SER A 163 -0.50 5.34 4.33
N VAL A 164 0.64 4.66 4.42
CA VAL A 164 0.75 3.40 5.18
C VAL A 164 0.47 3.64 6.66
N ALA A 165 1.00 4.72 7.24
CA ALA A 165 0.76 5.08 8.63
C ALA A 165 -0.72 5.42 8.88
N ALA A 166 -1.37 6.18 7.99
CA ALA A 166 -2.80 6.49 8.11
C ALA A 166 -3.67 5.22 8.07
N ALA A 167 -3.41 4.30 7.15
CA ALA A 167 -4.07 3.00 7.11
C ALA A 167 -3.81 2.19 8.39
N ALA A 168 -2.57 2.24 8.90
CA ALA A 168 -2.19 1.54 10.12
C ALA A 168 -2.91 2.08 11.35
N GLN A 169 -3.15 3.39 11.48
CA GLN A 169 -3.90 3.97 12.60
C GLN A 169 -5.31 3.37 12.71
N ILE A 170 -6.00 3.24 11.59
CA ILE A 170 -7.34 2.62 11.57
C ILE A 170 -7.25 1.14 11.96
N ARG A 171 -6.26 0.42 11.42
CA ARG A 171 -6.03 -0.99 11.78
C ARG A 171 -5.70 -1.18 13.24
N PHE A 172 -4.91 -0.28 13.81
CA PHE A 172 -4.57 -0.29 15.23
C PHE A 172 -5.80 -0.09 16.10
N ALA A 173 -6.63 0.92 15.78
CA ALA A 173 -7.90 1.17 16.46
C ALA A 173 -8.89 -0.02 16.35
N ASP A 174 -8.87 -0.75 15.23
CA ASP A 174 -9.65 -1.97 15.01
C ASP A 174 -9.03 -3.23 15.70
N GLY A 175 -7.91 -3.11 16.42
CA GLY A 175 -7.21 -4.25 17.03
C GLY A 175 -6.49 -5.17 16.05
N LYS A 176 -6.25 -4.74 14.81
CA LYS A 176 -5.60 -5.52 13.73
C LYS A 176 -4.08 -5.34 13.76
N TYR A 177 -3.44 -5.85 14.78
CA TYR A 177 -1.99 -5.83 14.96
C TYR A 177 -1.50 -7.17 15.49
N GLN A 178 -0.19 -7.40 15.45
CA GLN A 178 0.47 -8.62 15.94
C GLN A 178 1.61 -8.23 16.88
N ASN A 179 1.88 -9.07 17.86
CA ASN A 179 3.10 -8.91 18.65
C ASN A 179 4.34 -9.19 17.81
N GLY A 180 5.46 -8.60 18.18
CA GLY A 180 6.72 -8.78 17.44
C GLY A 180 7.13 -10.25 17.28
N ASP A 181 6.88 -11.10 18.29
CA ASP A 181 7.17 -12.53 18.23
C ASP A 181 6.34 -13.28 17.19
N ASP A 182 5.05 -12.96 17.11
CA ASP A 182 4.09 -13.62 16.21
C ASP A 182 4.12 -13.04 14.79
N PHE A 183 4.79 -11.89 14.60
CA PHE A 183 4.79 -11.22 13.32
C PHE A 183 5.52 -12.03 12.25
N ALA A 184 4.77 -12.41 11.23
CA ALA A 184 5.27 -13.04 10.02
C ALA A 184 4.55 -12.47 8.79
N LEU A 185 5.30 -12.06 7.77
CA LEU A 185 4.72 -11.72 6.47
C LEU A 185 4.39 -13.00 5.71
N SER A 186 3.15 -13.11 5.24
CA SER A 186 2.79 -14.13 4.26
C SER A 186 3.37 -13.70 2.91
N LEU A 187 4.40 -14.41 2.44
CA LEU A 187 5.04 -14.16 1.14
C LEU A 187 4.38 -14.94 0.00
N ILE A 188 3.17 -15.47 0.21
CA ILE A 188 2.47 -16.36 -0.76
C ILE A 188 1.96 -15.58 -1.99
N HIS A 189 1.93 -14.25 -1.91
CA HIS A 189 1.38 -13.40 -2.97
C HIS A 189 2.44 -12.47 -3.61
N ILE A 190 3.66 -13.00 -3.79
CA ILE A 190 4.75 -12.28 -4.46
C ILE A 190 5.00 -12.89 -5.84
#